data_8ad52dd1210dbb7463313676f16d81e8
#
_entry.id   8ad52dd1210dbb7463313676f16d81e8
#
_cell.length_a   1.000
_cell.length_b   1.000
_cell.length_c   1.000
_cell.angle_alpha   90.00
_cell.angle_beta   90.00
_cell.angle_gamma   90.00
#
_symmetry.space_group_name_H-M   'P 1'
#
loop_
_entity.id
_entity.type
_entity.pdbx_description
1 polymer ?
#
loop_
_entity_poly.entity_id
_entity_poly.type
_entity_poly.pdbx_seq_one_letter_code
_entity_poly.pdbx_strand_id
1 'polypeptide(L)'
;SHIPGLKVYFPATPYEAKGIMQSALNGTDPCIIFESQRIYGKGEEFHEGGVPAEEYEWVPGAINKVRDGKDLTILTIGATLYRAVDAAKELSEKYGVEADVINMPSLVPLDYTDIVASVKKTGRVVLASDACVRGTFLNEVAQNISTLCFDYLDAPPVVVGARNWITPPHEFDKYFFPYSEWIVDAVNARLLPLDGYESKFTPDDAELIRRSKLGV
;
A
#
# COMPACT_ATOMS: atom_id res chain seq x y z
N SER A 1 11.95 9.44 -2.87
CA SER A 1 12.53 8.17 -3.34
C SER A 1 13.50 8.32 -4.52
N HIS A 2 13.37 9.33 -5.36
CA HIS A 2 14.20 9.49 -6.58
C HIS A 2 15.60 10.11 -6.35
N ILE A 3 16.01 10.41 -5.12
CA ILE A 3 17.33 10.98 -4.81
C ILE A 3 18.27 9.84 -4.43
N PRO A 4 19.31 9.53 -5.23
CA PRO A 4 20.27 8.49 -4.90
C PRO A 4 21.03 8.78 -3.61
N GLY A 5 21.36 7.72 -2.83
CA GLY A 5 22.11 7.84 -1.58
C GLY A 5 21.25 8.07 -0.34
N LEU A 6 19.94 8.30 -0.48
CA LEU A 6 19.01 8.36 0.64
C LEU A 6 18.35 7.00 0.87
N LYS A 7 18.22 6.59 2.12
CA LYS A 7 17.27 5.55 2.53
C LYS A 7 15.94 6.20 2.89
N VAL A 8 14.84 5.57 2.48
CA VAL A 8 13.49 6.13 2.70
C VAL A 8 12.60 5.05 3.28
N TYR A 9 11.99 5.36 4.42
CA TYR A 9 11.13 4.45 5.16
C TYR A 9 9.80 5.09 5.50
N PHE A 10 8.76 4.27 5.61
CA PHE A 10 7.45 4.68 6.08
C PHE A 10 6.79 3.53 6.87
N PRO A 11 7.14 3.36 8.16
CA PRO A 11 6.56 2.33 9.00
C PRO A 11 5.05 2.52 9.19
N ALA A 12 4.33 1.42 9.29
CA ALA A 12 2.90 1.38 9.57
C ALA A 12 2.58 0.81 10.95
N THR A 13 3.52 0.07 11.56
CA THR A 13 3.32 -0.60 12.85
C THR A 13 4.39 -0.19 13.87
N PRO A 14 4.11 -0.32 15.17
CA PRO A 14 5.12 -0.06 16.21
C PRO A 14 6.36 -0.93 16.08
N TYR A 15 6.21 -2.20 15.68
CA TYR A 15 7.33 -3.10 15.42
C TYR A 15 8.23 -2.56 14.31
N GLU A 16 7.65 -2.21 13.16
CA GLU A 16 8.41 -1.62 12.05
C GLU A 16 9.09 -0.31 12.47
N ALA A 17 8.37 0.57 13.17
CA ALA A 17 8.89 1.87 13.58
C ALA A 17 10.11 1.75 14.49
N LYS A 18 10.07 0.84 15.50
CA LYS A 18 11.20 0.60 16.40
C LYS A 18 12.41 0.02 15.65
N GLY A 19 12.20 -1.02 14.85
CA GLY A 19 13.29 -1.67 14.11
C GLY A 19 13.93 -0.77 13.06
N ILE A 20 13.13 0.02 12.33
CA ILE A 20 13.61 1.00 11.35
C ILE A 20 14.40 2.12 12.02
N MET A 21 13.92 2.66 13.13
CA MET A 21 14.62 3.71 13.86
C MET A 21 15.97 3.20 14.36
N GLN A 22 16.03 1.97 14.89
CA GLN A 22 17.28 1.36 15.34
C GLN A 22 18.26 1.17 14.18
N SER A 23 17.79 0.65 13.04
CA SER A 23 18.62 0.50 11.83
C SER A 23 19.13 1.83 11.29
N ALA A 24 18.30 2.89 11.36
CA ALA A 24 18.69 4.21 10.90
C ALA A 24 19.77 4.84 11.80
N LEU A 25 19.64 4.67 13.12
CA LEU A 25 20.60 5.21 14.10
C LEU A 25 21.94 4.48 14.07
N ASN A 26 21.95 3.18 13.81
CA ASN A 26 23.17 2.38 13.69
C ASN A 26 23.83 2.47 12.31
N GLY A 27 23.11 3.01 11.32
CA GLY A 27 23.60 3.17 9.95
C GLY A 27 24.46 4.41 9.77
N THR A 28 25.10 4.48 8.59
CA THR A 28 25.94 5.64 8.17
C THR A 28 25.32 6.44 7.06
N ASP A 29 24.30 5.90 6.39
CA ASP A 29 23.60 6.58 5.30
C ASP A 29 22.51 7.50 5.83
N PRO A 30 22.26 8.64 5.17
CA PRO A 30 21.15 9.51 5.55
C PRO A 30 19.81 8.81 5.32
N CYS A 31 18.92 8.85 6.32
CA CYS A 31 17.62 8.22 6.31
C CYS A 31 16.51 9.28 6.40
N ILE A 32 15.45 9.09 5.58
CA ILE A 32 14.19 9.81 5.71
C ILE A 32 13.15 8.82 6.22
N ILE A 33 12.57 9.10 7.38
CA ILE A 33 11.51 8.28 7.98
C ILE A 33 10.24 9.11 7.98
N PHE A 34 9.24 8.67 7.22
CA PHE A 34 7.90 9.26 7.24
C PHE A 34 7.09 8.66 8.36
N GLU A 35 6.29 9.48 9.02
CA GLU A 35 5.36 9.05 10.05
C GLU A 35 3.95 9.59 9.75
N SER A 36 2.93 8.78 10.04
CA SER A 36 1.55 9.21 9.92
C SER A 36 0.94 9.41 11.31
N GLN A 37 0.54 10.64 11.62
CA GLN A 37 -0.15 10.97 12.87
C GLN A 37 -1.44 10.16 13.08
N ARG A 38 -2.05 9.66 11.99
CA ARG A 38 -3.29 8.88 12.05
C ARG A 38 -3.14 7.53 12.76
N ILE A 39 -1.92 7.02 12.90
CA ILE A 39 -1.65 5.73 13.52
C ILE A 39 -0.87 5.81 14.84
N TYR A 40 -0.61 7.01 15.38
CA TYR A 40 0.12 7.16 16.65
C TYR A 40 -0.57 6.47 17.84
N GLY A 41 -1.89 6.32 17.81
CA GLY A 41 -2.65 5.62 18.84
C GLY A 41 -2.82 4.11 18.61
N LYS A 42 -2.26 3.58 17.52
CA LYS A 42 -2.36 2.14 17.21
C LYS A 42 -1.32 1.34 17.99
N GLY A 43 -1.76 0.23 18.59
CA GLY A 43 -0.88 -0.80 19.12
C GLY A 43 -0.30 -1.69 18.03
N GLU A 44 0.57 -2.63 18.40
CA GLU A 44 1.05 -3.66 17.49
C GLU A 44 -0.04 -4.73 17.30
N GLU A 45 -0.45 -4.94 16.06
CA GLU A 45 -1.54 -5.85 15.69
C GLU A 45 -1.06 -7.00 14.78
N PHE A 46 0.15 -6.90 14.19
CA PHE A 46 0.59 -7.78 13.12
C PHE A 46 1.83 -8.62 13.47
N HIS A 47 2.55 -8.27 14.54
CA HIS A 47 3.71 -9.04 15.00
C HIS A 47 3.33 -9.86 16.22
N GLU A 48 3.49 -11.19 16.14
CA GLU A 48 3.21 -12.10 17.24
C GLU A 48 4.09 -11.77 18.45
N GLY A 49 3.49 -11.64 19.62
CA GLY A 49 4.17 -11.20 20.84
C GLY A 49 4.33 -9.70 21.00
N GLY A 50 3.84 -8.89 20.04
CA GLY A 50 3.92 -7.44 20.10
C GLY A 50 5.31 -6.89 19.79
N VAL A 51 5.64 -5.72 20.34
CA VAL A 51 6.98 -5.11 20.15
C VAL A 51 7.94 -5.64 21.19
N PRO A 52 9.03 -6.37 20.81
CA PRO A 52 10.04 -6.87 21.76
C PRO A 52 10.67 -5.72 22.58
N ALA A 53 11.00 -6.00 23.85
CA ALA A 53 11.71 -5.05 24.69
C ALA A 53 13.18 -4.90 24.24
N GLU A 54 13.77 -5.97 23.77
CA GLU A 54 15.13 -6.06 23.27
C GLU A 54 15.34 -5.18 22.03
N GLU A 55 16.58 -4.81 21.78
CA GLU A 55 16.97 -4.11 20.55
C GLU A 55 16.91 -5.09 19.36
N TYR A 56 16.40 -4.59 18.23
CA TYR A 56 16.42 -5.28 16.94
C TYR A 56 16.43 -4.27 15.81
N GLU A 57 16.96 -4.66 14.68
CA GLU A 57 17.03 -3.84 13.49
C GLU A 57 16.08 -4.35 12.41
N TRP A 58 15.47 -3.42 11.69
CA TRP A 58 14.75 -3.72 10.46
C TRP A 58 15.75 -3.96 9.33
N VAL A 59 15.54 -5.03 8.57
CA VAL A 59 16.38 -5.30 7.39
C VAL A 59 16.02 -4.32 6.28
N PRO A 60 16.94 -3.47 5.80
CA PRO A 60 16.68 -2.54 4.72
C PRO A 60 16.17 -3.27 3.45
N GLY A 61 15.07 -2.80 2.91
CA GLY A 61 14.43 -3.43 1.75
C GLY A 61 13.33 -4.43 2.11
N ALA A 62 13.31 -4.96 3.32
CA ALA A 62 12.31 -5.94 3.72
C ALA A 62 10.89 -5.38 3.67
N ILE A 63 9.94 -6.25 3.35
CA ILE A 63 8.51 -6.01 3.40
C ILE A 63 7.89 -6.68 4.64
N ASN A 64 6.65 -6.35 4.94
CA ASN A 64 5.88 -6.99 6.00
C ASN A 64 4.57 -7.55 5.42
N LYS A 65 4.47 -8.88 5.29
CA LYS A 65 3.23 -9.52 4.86
C LYS A 65 2.38 -9.81 6.09
N VAL A 66 1.26 -9.10 6.21
CA VAL A 66 0.37 -9.16 7.38
C VAL A 66 -0.84 -10.08 7.17
N ARG A 67 -1.12 -10.49 5.93
CA ARG A 67 -2.19 -11.43 5.61
C ARG A 67 -1.80 -12.28 4.40
N ASP A 68 -2.13 -13.58 4.48
CA ASP A 68 -2.02 -14.51 3.36
C ASP A 68 -3.35 -14.62 2.59
N GLY A 69 -3.26 -14.67 1.27
CA GLY A 69 -4.35 -14.88 0.34
C GLY A 69 -3.88 -15.59 -0.92
N LYS A 70 -4.76 -15.80 -1.87
CA LYS A 70 -4.47 -16.55 -3.12
C LYS A 70 -5.03 -15.91 -4.38
N ASP A 71 -5.96 -14.97 -4.26
CA ASP A 71 -6.75 -14.44 -5.38
C ASP A 71 -6.29 -13.04 -5.81
N LEU A 72 -5.66 -12.29 -4.89
CA LEU A 72 -5.28 -10.89 -5.07
C LEU A 72 -4.09 -10.55 -4.18
N THR A 73 -3.21 -9.65 -4.63
CA THR A 73 -2.18 -9.00 -3.81
C THR A 73 -2.56 -7.54 -3.58
N ILE A 74 -2.56 -7.10 -2.33
CA ILE A 74 -2.70 -5.69 -1.93
C ILE A 74 -1.36 -5.22 -1.39
N LEU A 75 -0.72 -4.29 -2.09
CA LEU A 75 0.51 -3.63 -1.64
C LEU A 75 0.17 -2.28 -1.02
N THR A 76 0.76 -1.96 0.12
CA THR A 76 0.44 -0.72 0.82
C THR A 76 1.64 -0.08 1.50
N ILE A 77 1.50 1.18 1.90
CA ILE A 77 2.53 2.00 2.56
C ILE A 77 1.89 2.75 3.72
N GLY A 78 2.56 2.74 4.88
CA GLY A 78 2.19 3.56 6.03
C GLY A 78 0.77 3.31 6.53
N ALA A 79 0.05 4.37 6.91
CA ALA A 79 -1.28 4.27 7.51
C ALA A 79 -2.34 3.56 6.64
N THR A 80 -2.11 3.46 5.33
CA THR A 80 -3.01 2.77 4.41
C THR A 80 -3.05 1.26 4.66
N LEU A 81 -2.07 0.70 5.38
CA LEU A 81 -2.07 -0.71 5.80
C LEU A 81 -3.39 -1.13 6.46
N TYR A 82 -3.87 -0.36 7.42
CA TYR A 82 -5.11 -0.69 8.17
C TYR A 82 -6.32 -0.71 7.25
N ARG A 83 -6.41 0.22 6.30
CA ARG A 83 -7.49 0.27 5.29
C ARG A 83 -7.40 -0.88 4.30
N ALA A 84 -6.17 -1.30 3.95
CA ALA A 84 -5.94 -2.47 3.10
C ALA A 84 -6.37 -3.77 3.79
N VAL A 85 -6.10 -3.89 5.10
CA VAL A 85 -6.57 -5.03 5.91
C VAL A 85 -8.09 -5.05 6.02
N ASP A 86 -8.74 -3.90 6.24
CA ASP A 86 -10.21 -3.79 6.26
C ASP A 86 -10.81 -4.16 4.90
N ALA A 87 -10.21 -3.70 3.79
CA ALA A 87 -10.64 -4.06 2.44
C ALA A 87 -10.49 -5.57 2.18
N ALA A 88 -9.35 -6.17 2.57
CA ALA A 88 -9.11 -7.60 2.44
C ALA A 88 -10.10 -8.44 3.25
N LYS A 89 -10.48 -7.96 4.45
CA LYS A 89 -11.51 -8.59 5.27
C LYS A 89 -12.88 -8.52 4.61
N GLU A 90 -13.28 -7.36 4.10
CA GLU A 90 -14.55 -7.21 3.37
C GLU A 90 -14.59 -8.11 2.13
N LEU A 91 -13.51 -8.15 1.35
CA LEU A 91 -13.38 -9.02 0.17
C LEU A 91 -13.56 -10.50 0.52
N SER A 92 -12.93 -10.96 1.60
CA SER A 92 -13.03 -12.34 2.09
C SER A 92 -14.44 -12.67 2.58
N GLU A 93 -14.99 -11.86 3.50
CA GLU A 93 -16.26 -12.14 4.18
C GLU A 93 -17.48 -12.05 3.25
N LYS A 94 -17.48 -11.11 2.30
CA LYS A 94 -18.65 -10.87 1.44
C LYS A 94 -18.54 -11.51 0.07
N TYR A 95 -17.32 -11.66 -0.45
CA TYR A 95 -17.11 -12.07 -1.85
C TYR A 95 -16.25 -13.33 -1.99
N GLY A 96 -15.72 -13.88 -0.89
CA GLY A 96 -14.87 -15.07 -0.89
C GLY A 96 -13.52 -14.86 -1.59
N VAL A 97 -13.07 -13.60 -1.72
CA VAL A 97 -11.80 -13.24 -2.36
C VAL A 97 -10.72 -13.08 -1.30
N GLU A 98 -9.70 -13.94 -1.35
CA GLU A 98 -8.61 -13.98 -0.38
C GLU A 98 -7.40 -13.20 -0.87
N ALA A 99 -7.08 -12.10 -0.19
CA ALA A 99 -5.97 -11.22 -0.55
C ALA A 99 -4.73 -11.45 0.32
N ASP A 100 -3.54 -11.56 -0.32
CA ASP A 100 -2.27 -11.21 0.34
C ASP A 100 -2.28 -9.72 0.66
N VAL A 101 -1.93 -9.33 1.88
CA VAL A 101 -1.72 -7.92 2.24
C VAL A 101 -0.27 -7.72 2.66
N ILE A 102 0.43 -6.87 1.93
CA ILE A 102 1.86 -6.61 2.11
C ILE A 102 2.06 -5.11 2.35
N ASN A 103 2.60 -4.77 3.52
CA ASN A 103 3.12 -3.43 3.77
C ASN A 103 4.57 -3.32 3.31
N MET A 104 4.90 -2.20 2.68
CA MET A 104 6.26 -1.86 2.23
C MET A 104 6.82 -0.74 3.10
N PRO A 105 7.35 -1.03 4.32
CA PRO A 105 7.88 0.01 5.19
C PRO A 105 9.23 0.54 4.72
N SER A 106 9.98 -0.22 3.89
CA SER A 106 11.17 0.22 3.18
C SER A 106 10.82 0.62 1.76
N LEU A 107 10.95 1.91 1.42
CA LEU A 107 10.71 2.39 0.06
C LEU A 107 12.01 2.44 -0.75
N VAL A 108 13.12 2.79 -0.10
CA VAL A 108 14.46 2.81 -0.69
C VAL A 108 15.46 2.34 0.37
N PRO A 109 16.09 1.18 0.18
CA PRO A 109 15.85 0.19 -0.87
C PRO A 109 14.49 -0.52 -0.72
N LEU A 110 14.03 -1.22 -1.77
CA LEU A 110 12.88 -2.12 -1.73
C LEU A 110 13.30 -3.46 -2.34
N ASP A 111 13.09 -4.55 -1.60
CA ASP A 111 13.28 -5.91 -2.10
C ASP A 111 11.98 -6.42 -2.73
N TYR A 112 12.05 -6.75 -4.01
CA TYR A 112 10.90 -7.22 -4.78
C TYR A 112 10.67 -8.75 -4.69
N THR A 113 11.55 -9.50 -4.04
CA THR A 113 11.51 -10.97 -4.05
C THR A 113 10.15 -11.51 -3.62
N ASP A 114 9.68 -11.14 -2.44
CA ASP A 114 8.40 -11.63 -1.90
C ASP A 114 7.19 -10.96 -2.56
N ILE A 115 7.34 -9.70 -3.02
CA ILE A 115 6.31 -9.01 -3.81
C ILE A 115 6.06 -9.77 -5.12
N VAL A 116 7.12 -10.10 -5.84
CA VAL A 116 7.07 -10.86 -7.09
C VAL A 116 6.49 -12.25 -6.86
N ALA A 117 6.89 -12.94 -5.78
CA ALA A 117 6.33 -14.25 -5.43
C ALA A 117 4.82 -14.18 -5.18
N SER A 118 4.35 -13.16 -4.45
CA SER A 118 2.94 -12.92 -4.19
C SER A 118 2.16 -12.62 -5.48
N VAL A 119 2.65 -11.69 -6.30
CA VAL A 119 1.99 -11.31 -7.56
C VAL A 119 1.94 -12.48 -8.55
N LYS A 120 3.00 -13.27 -8.66
CA LYS A 120 3.00 -14.48 -9.50
C LYS A 120 2.01 -15.54 -9.04
N LYS A 121 1.76 -15.62 -7.74
CA LYS A 121 0.76 -16.54 -7.16
C LYS A 121 -0.67 -16.08 -7.44
N THR A 122 -0.93 -14.77 -7.33
CA THR A 122 -2.28 -14.22 -7.36
C THR A 122 -2.74 -13.71 -8.75
N GLY A 123 -1.80 -13.37 -9.63
CA GLY A 123 -2.07 -12.81 -10.95
C GLY A 123 -2.61 -11.37 -10.95
N ARG A 124 -2.98 -10.82 -9.79
CA ARG A 124 -3.68 -9.53 -9.66
C ARG A 124 -3.08 -8.70 -8.54
N VAL A 125 -2.91 -7.41 -8.78
CA VAL A 125 -2.34 -6.51 -7.77
C VAL A 125 -3.01 -5.14 -7.73
N VAL A 126 -3.37 -4.69 -6.55
CA VAL A 126 -3.73 -3.31 -6.24
C VAL A 126 -2.68 -2.71 -5.30
N LEU A 127 -2.29 -1.48 -5.58
CA LEU A 127 -1.32 -0.73 -4.78
C LEU A 127 -2.03 0.47 -4.17
N ALA A 128 -1.99 0.62 -2.85
CA ALA A 128 -2.72 1.66 -2.14
C ALA A 128 -1.83 2.49 -1.22
N SER A 129 -1.94 3.82 -1.29
CA SER A 129 -1.28 4.75 -0.35
C SER A 129 -2.03 6.07 -0.19
N ASP A 130 -1.68 6.84 0.82
CA ASP A 130 -2.23 8.19 1.06
C ASP A 130 -1.65 9.27 0.12
N ALA A 131 -0.64 8.95 -0.69
CA ALA A 131 -0.11 9.87 -1.69
C ALA A 131 -1.09 10.07 -2.85
N CYS A 132 -1.06 11.26 -3.47
CA CYS A 132 -1.79 11.49 -4.72
C CYS A 132 -1.33 10.51 -5.79
N VAL A 133 -2.27 10.03 -6.64
CA VAL A 133 -1.95 9.04 -7.68
C VAL A 133 -0.89 9.56 -8.66
N ARG A 134 -0.90 10.86 -8.96
CA ARG A 134 0.08 11.46 -9.87
C ARG A 134 1.47 11.52 -9.23
N GLY A 135 2.47 10.90 -9.85
CA GLY A 135 3.87 10.96 -9.43
C GLY A 135 4.18 10.23 -8.11
N THR A 136 3.29 9.37 -7.64
CA THR A 136 3.53 8.56 -6.45
C THR A 136 4.59 7.49 -6.68
N PHE A 137 5.30 7.10 -5.61
CA PHE A 137 6.23 5.97 -5.60
C PHE A 137 5.57 4.65 -6.05
N LEU A 138 4.27 4.48 -5.77
CA LEU A 138 3.54 3.28 -6.20
C LEU A 138 3.47 3.12 -7.74
N ASN A 139 3.58 4.19 -8.51
CA ASN A 139 3.64 4.09 -9.98
C ASN A 139 4.95 3.43 -10.44
N GLU A 140 6.07 3.69 -9.77
CA GLU A 140 7.34 3.00 -10.01
C GLU A 140 7.22 1.52 -9.64
N VAL A 141 6.64 1.21 -8.47
CA VAL A 141 6.42 -0.18 -8.05
C VAL A 141 5.51 -0.92 -9.04
N ALA A 142 4.41 -0.29 -9.48
CA ALA A 142 3.51 -0.86 -10.48
C ALA A 142 4.20 -1.13 -11.82
N GLN A 143 5.08 -0.22 -12.26
CA GLN A 143 5.89 -0.41 -13.47
C GLN A 143 6.89 -1.56 -13.32
N ASN A 144 7.57 -1.65 -12.17
CA ASN A 144 8.50 -2.75 -11.90
C ASN A 144 7.77 -4.10 -11.86
N ILE A 145 6.60 -4.18 -11.21
CA ILE A 145 5.76 -5.38 -11.21
C ILE A 145 5.34 -5.75 -12.64
N SER A 146 4.91 -4.78 -13.43
CA SER A 146 4.55 -5.02 -14.85
C SER A 146 5.70 -5.61 -15.65
N THR A 147 6.94 -5.21 -15.35
CA THR A 147 8.14 -5.74 -16.00
C THR A 147 8.51 -7.14 -15.49
N LEU A 148 8.50 -7.32 -14.16
CA LEU A 148 8.98 -8.55 -13.50
C LEU A 148 7.97 -9.70 -13.54
N CYS A 149 6.68 -9.39 -13.67
CA CYS A 149 5.58 -10.33 -13.59
C CYS A 149 4.68 -10.35 -14.83
N PHE A 150 5.11 -9.78 -15.96
CA PHE A 150 4.27 -9.61 -17.16
C PHE A 150 3.49 -10.88 -17.55
N ASP A 151 4.18 -12.01 -17.63
CA ASP A 151 3.58 -13.29 -18.06
C ASP A 151 2.65 -13.94 -17.01
N TYR A 152 2.54 -13.34 -15.82
CA TYR A 152 1.75 -13.86 -14.69
C TYR A 152 0.57 -12.94 -14.33
N LEU A 153 0.46 -11.76 -14.98
CA LEU A 153 -0.59 -10.80 -14.66
C LEU A 153 -1.84 -11.08 -15.48
N ASP A 154 -2.98 -11.26 -14.78
CA ASP A 154 -4.31 -11.36 -15.39
C ASP A 154 -4.88 -9.98 -15.77
N ALA A 155 -4.38 -8.92 -15.13
CA ALA A 155 -4.78 -7.52 -15.37
C ALA A 155 -3.62 -6.58 -15.06
N PRO A 156 -3.60 -5.35 -15.62
CA PRO A 156 -2.61 -4.34 -15.26
C PRO A 156 -2.65 -4.02 -13.76
N PRO A 157 -1.50 -3.74 -13.10
CA PRO A 157 -1.47 -3.25 -11.73
C PRO A 157 -2.34 -1.98 -11.56
N VAL A 158 -3.12 -1.92 -10.49
CA VAL A 158 -4.04 -0.81 -10.22
C VAL A 158 -3.52 0.01 -9.03
N VAL A 159 -3.31 1.31 -9.25
CA VAL A 159 -2.87 2.23 -8.19
C VAL A 159 -4.07 3.00 -7.65
N VAL A 160 -4.27 2.92 -6.33
CA VAL A 160 -5.29 3.63 -5.56
C VAL A 160 -4.61 4.60 -4.61
N GLY A 161 -4.88 5.88 -4.75
CA GLY A 161 -4.26 6.92 -3.93
C GLY A 161 -5.20 8.08 -3.67
N ALA A 162 -4.68 9.08 -2.95
CA ALA A 162 -5.41 10.32 -2.76
C ALA A 162 -5.70 11.01 -4.10
N ARG A 163 -6.71 11.84 -4.10
CA ARG A 163 -7.09 12.65 -5.26
C ARG A 163 -5.97 13.63 -5.63
N ASN A 164 -5.85 13.95 -6.92
CA ASN A 164 -4.90 14.96 -7.40
C ASN A 164 -5.46 16.38 -7.17
N TRP A 165 -5.89 16.67 -5.95
CA TRP A 165 -6.43 17.95 -5.51
C TRP A 165 -5.48 18.60 -4.50
N ILE A 166 -5.71 19.88 -4.22
CA ILE A 166 -5.16 20.52 -3.01
C ILE A 166 -5.76 19.81 -1.80
N THR A 167 -4.93 19.47 -0.82
CA THR A 167 -5.37 18.78 0.40
C THR A 167 -6.48 19.58 1.07
N PRO A 168 -7.68 19.02 1.24
CA PRO A 168 -8.81 19.71 1.82
C PRO A 168 -8.73 19.77 3.35
N PRO A 169 -9.61 20.55 4.02
CA PRO A 169 -9.82 20.45 5.46
C PRO A 169 -10.27 19.04 5.87
N HIS A 170 -10.03 18.70 7.14
CA HIS A 170 -10.25 17.35 7.70
C HIS A 170 -11.66 16.80 7.48
N GLU A 171 -12.68 17.65 7.46
CA GLU A 171 -14.08 17.28 7.23
C GLU A 171 -14.32 16.60 5.87
N PHE A 172 -13.40 16.81 4.92
CA PHE A 172 -13.45 16.23 3.58
C PHE A 172 -12.49 15.06 3.35
N ASP A 173 -11.79 14.61 4.38
CA ASP A 173 -10.82 13.51 4.29
C ASP A 173 -11.38 12.28 3.55
N LYS A 174 -12.62 11.90 3.84
CA LYS A 174 -13.29 10.74 3.21
C LYS A 174 -13.47 10.84 1.69
N TYR A 175 -13.43 12.06 1.14
CA TYR A 175 -13.54 12.30 -0.29
C TYR A 175 -12.18 12.47 -0.97
N PHE A 176 -11.13 12.57 -0.18
CA PHE A 176 -9.78 12.87 -0.65
C PHE A 176 -8.83 11.69 -0.54
N PHE A 177 -8.74 11.08 0.64
CA PHE A 177 -7.86 9.93 0.86
C PHE A 177 -8.56 8.61 0.54
N PRO A 178 -7.80 7.57 0.10
CA PRO A 178 -8.37 6.25 -0.15
C PRO A 178 -8.79 5.59 1.17
N TYR A 179 -10.04 5.16 1.24
CA TYR A 179 -10.57 4.29 2.28
C TYR A 179 -10.66 2.84 1.77
N SER A 180 -11.02 1.91 2.64
CA SER A 180 -11.16 0.49 2.27
C SER A 180 -12.09 0.28 1.09
N GLU A 181 -13.19 1.04 1.04
CA GLU A 181 -14.17 0.98 -0.04
C GLU A 181 -13.57 1.33 -1.41
N TRP A 182 -12.59 2.25 -1.46
CA TRP A 182 -11.93 2.60 -2.73
C TRP A 182 -11.06 1.46 -3.25
N ILE A 183 -10.45 0.68 -2.34
CA ILE A 183 -9.67 -0.49 -2.70
C ILE A 183 -10.61 -1.57 -3.25
N VAL A 184 -11.74 -1.82 -2.57
CA VAL A 184 -12.75 -2.80 -3.03
C VAL A 184 -13.36 -2.38 -4.37
N ASP A 185 -13.70 -1.09 -4.55
CA ASP A 185 -14.15 -0.53 -5.82
C ASP A 185 -13.14 -0.78 -6.95
N ALA A 186 -11.86 -0.53 -6.70
CA ALA A 186 -10.80 -0.72 -7.68
C ALA A 186 -10.63 -2.21 -8.05
N VAL A 187 -10.74 -3.10 -7.06
CA VAL A 187 -10.73 -4.55 -7.29
C VAL A 187 -11.88 -4.95 -8.20
N ASN A 188 -13.12 -4.55 -7.85
CA ASN A 188 -14.30 -4.88 -8.64
C ASN A 188 -14.24 -4.35 -10.07
N ALA A 189 -13.84 -3.09 -10.21
CA ALA A 189 -13.87 -2.42 -11.52
C ALA A 189 -12.75 -2.87 -12.47
N ARG A 190 -11.60 -3.34 -11.95
CA ARG A 190 -10.37 -3.45 -12.74
C ARG A 190 -9.64 -4.79 -12.63
N LEU A 191 -9.87 -5.56 -11.59
CA LEU A 191 -9.10 -6.78 -11.32
C LEU A 191 -9.95 -8.04 -11.29
N LEU A 192 -11.05 -8.02 -10.55
CA LEU A 192 -11.90 -9.18 -10.32
C LEU A 192 -13.34 -8.72 -10.06
N PRO A 193 -14.28 -8.92 -10.98
CA PRO A 193 -15.69 -8.60 -10.76
C PRO A 193 -16.24 -9.30 -9.51
N LEU A 194 -16.94 -8.56 -8.67
CA LEU A 194 -17.53 -9.04 -7.42
C LEU A 194 -19.06 -9.13 -7.57
N ASP A 195 -19.60 -10.33 -7.40
CA ASP A 195 -21.04 -10.55 -7.56
C ASP A 195 -21.88 -9.70 -6.61
N GLY A 196 -22.82 -8.93 -7.17
CA GLY A 196 -23.71 -8.08 -6.40
C GLY A 196 -23.07 -6.83 -5.78
N TYR A 197 -21.80 -6.52 -6.13
CA TYR A 197 -21.16 -5.29 -5.65
C TYR A 197 -21.63 -4.07 -6.42
N GLU A 198 -22.10 -3.06 -5.68
CA GLU A 198 -22.40 -1.74 -6.22
C GLU A 198 -21.29 -0.75 -5.82
N SER A 199 -20.63 -0.15 -6.82
CA SER A 199 -19.58 0.84 -6.61
C SER A 199 -20.11 2.06 -5.86
N LYS A 200 -19.40 2.47 -4.80
CA LYS A 200 -19.80 3.59 -3.95
C LYS A 200 -19.06 4.88 -4.26
N PHE A 201 -17.85 4.79 -4.79
CA PHE A 201 -16.93 5.94 -4.85
C PHE A 201 -16.07 6.05 -6.10
N THR A 202 -16.06 5.08 -7.00
CA THR A 202 -15.11 5.08 -8.11
C THR A 202 -15.61 5.97 -9.24
N PRO A 203 -15.02 7.15 -9.48
CA PRO A 203 -15.20 7.84 -10.74
C PRO A 203 -14.65 6.94 -11.84
N ASP A 204 -15.31 6.92 -13.00
CA ASP A 204 -14.78 6.22 -14.15
C ASP A 204 -13.40 6.77 -14.57
N ASP A 205 -12.68 6.03 -15.40
CA ASP A 205 -11.35 6.44 -15.86
C ASP A 205 -11.39 7.78 -16.60
N ALA A 206 -12.48 8.06 -17.33
CA ALA A 206 -12.64 9.32 -18.04
C ALA A 206 -12.77 10.49 -17.06
N GLU A 207 -13.51 10.33 -15.98
CA GLU A 207 -13.62 11.35 -14.93
C GLU A 207 -12.30 11.56 -14.19
N LEU A 208 -11.54 10.48 -13.91
CA LEU A 208 -10.19 10.58 -13.31
C LEU A 208 -9.24 11.35 -14.23
N ILE A 209 -9.24 11.04 -15.53
CA ILE A 209 -8.43 11.74 -16.53
C ILE A 209 -8.86 13.21 -16.65
N ARG A 210 -10.17 13.47 -16.68
CA ARG A 210 -10.71 14.82 -16.74
C ARG A 210 -10.25 15.67 -15.56
N ARG A 211 -10.39 15.17 -14.34
CA ARG A 211 -9.96 15.85 -13.12
C ARG A 211 -8.44 16.07 -13.10
N SER A 212 -7.67 15.09 -13.54
CA SER A 212 -6.21 15.20 -13.66
C SER A 212 -5.80 16.34 -14.61
N LYS A 213 -6.51 16.50 -15.75
CA LYS A 213 -6.24 17.57 -16.72
C LYS A 213 -6.58 18.97 -16.19
N LEU A 214 -7.56 19.08 -15.33
CA LEU A 214 -7.93 20.36 -14.71
C LEU A 214 -6.96 20.82 -13.63
N GLY A 215 -5.98 19.98 -13.26
CA GLY A 215 -5.01 20.30 -12.22
C GLY A 215 -5.55 20.26 -10.79
N VAL A 216 -6.75 19.73 -10.62
CA VAL A 216 -7.46 19.56 -9.36
C VAL A 216 -7.68 18.07 -9.07
#